data_f192c3b5947d94c9b27cafe8031adc20
#
_entry.id   f192c3b5947d94c9b27cafe8031adc20
#
_cell.length_a   1.000
_cell.length_b   1.000
_cell.length_c   1.000
_cell.angle_alpha   90.00
_cell.angle_beta   90.00
_cell.angle_gamma   90.00
#
_symmetry.space_group_name_H-M   'P 1'
#
loop_
_entity.id
_entity.type
_entity.pdbx_description
1 polymer ?
#
loop_
_entity_poly.entity_id
_entity_poly.type
_entity_poly.pdbx_seq_one_letter_code
_entity_poly.pdbx_strand_id
1 'polypeptide(L)'
;LPIGFCILLLQFDAPVPIAVLTSEPDRHYRIDQGAEMAEQQASASSIVLAEPSLLNLSGFEDALAKGWSPDPRRQQDNIYVEAELAALRYDRAGFLARFTSGDIVATSVSDRAPQRLVIRSFWIWDGEFCGYITFRHLPGTSQLPLHLPGHVGYSIVPWKQGRGYATQALRLLLPIAEQAGFERISVICNEANLASRRVIEKVGGVLYRTGADPSDDPDTIKLFFWLATLSGL
;
A
#
# COMPACT_ATOMS: atom_id res chain seq x y z
N LEU A 1 25.56 4.03 5.60
CA LEU A 1 25.20 3.17 6.73
C LEU A 1 23.77 2.71 6.54
N PRO A 2 23.48 1.39 6.56
CA PRO A 2 22.11 0.90 6.39
C PRO A 2 21.31 1.21 7.66
N ILE A 3 20.15 1.83 7.49
CA ILE A 3 19.18 2.02 8.57
C ILE A 3 18.51 0.66 8.80
N GLY A 4 18.96 -0.03 9.86
CA GLY A 4 18.39 -1.29 10.31
C GLY A 4 16.98 -1.06 10.87
N PHE A 5 16.00 -1.80 10.33
CA PHE A 5 14.67 -1.91 10.90
C PHE A 5 14.69 -2.93 12.04
N CYS A 6 14.33 -2.51 13.25
CA CYS A 6 14.19 -3.38 14.42
C CYS A 6 12.70 -3.64 14.71
N ILE A 7 12.37 -4.89 14.96
CA ILE A 7 11.02 -5.41 15.04
C ILE A 7 10.78 -6.17 16.34
N LEU A 8 9.61 -6.01 16.93
CA LEU A 8 9.14 -6.82 18.07
C LEU A 8 7.74 -7.42 17.78
N LEU A 9 7.62 -8.72 18.04
CA LEU A 9 6.41 -9.55 17.84
C LEU A 9 5.41 -9.38 18.97
N LEU A 10 4.11 -9.36 18.65
CA LEU A 10 3.04 -9.81 19.55
C LEU A 10 1.98 -10.60 18.77
N GLN A 11 1.66 -11.79 19.29
CA GLN A 11 0.63 -12.72 18.85
C GLN A 11 -0.77 -12.25 19.23
N PHE A 12 -1.75 -12.48 18.38
CA PHE A 12 -3.16 -12.62 18.77
C PHE A 12 -3.82 -13.76 17.97
N ASP A 13 -4.40 -14.68 18.76
CA ASP A 13 -5.28 -15.77 18.32
C ASP A 13 -6.72 -15.27 18.14
N ALA A 14 -7.42 -15.75 17.14
CA ALA A 14 -8.71 -16.42 17.13
C ALA A 14 -9.51 -16.23 15.83
N PRO A 15 -10.19 -17.27 15.33
CA PRO A 15 -10.89 -17.25 14.04
C PRO A 15 -12.35 -16.82 14.19
N VAL A 16 -12.90 -16.17 13.15
CA VAL A 16 -14.32 -15.83 13.01
C VAL A 16 -14.98 -16.76 12.00
N PRO A 17 -16.19 -17.28 12.24
CA PRO A 17 -16.80 -18.35 11.46
C PRO A 17 -17.48 -17.85 10.16
N ILE A 18 -17.42 -18.74 9.16
CA ILE A 18 -18.08 -18.62 7.86
C ILE A 18 -19.57 -18.92 8.03
N ALA A 19 -20.43 -18.02 7.56
CA ALA A 19 -21.87 -18.28 7.43
C ALA A 19 -22.17 -18.84 6.04
N VAL A 20 -22.71 -20.06 5.99
CA VAL A 20 -23.27 -20.72 4.81
C VAL A 20 -24.73 -20.29 4.67
N LEU A 21 -25.12 -19.76 3.52
CA LEU A 21 -26.52 -19.59 3.14
C LEU A 21 -26.89 -20.58 2.03
N THR A 22 -27.89 -21.39 2.35
CA THR A 22 -28.52 -22.39 1.47
C THR A 22 -29.61 -21.77 0.58
N SER A 23 -29.76 -22.37 -0.61
CA SER A 23 -30.74 -22.25 -1.70
C SER A 23 -32.22 -22.24 -1.28
N GLU A 24 -33.14 -21.69 -2.08
CA GLU A 24 -33.70 -22.11 -3.37
C GLU A 24 -34.88 -21.21 -3.85
N PRO A 25 -35.69 -21.52 -4.89
CA PRO A 25 -35.51 -21.09 -6.29
C PRO A 25 -36.73 -20.30 -6.91
N ASP A 26 -36.59 -20.10 -8.24
CA ASP A 26 -37.62 -19.77 -9.22
C ASP A 26 -38.28 -18.38 -9.26
N ARG A 27 -37.90 -17.64 -10.32
CA ARG A 27 -38.85 -16.99 -11.26
C ARG A 27 -38.18 -16.65 -12.59
N HIS A 28 -38.68 -17.20 -13.68
CA HIS A 28 -38.39 -16.76 -15.03
C HIS A 28 -38.63 -15.27 -15.21
N TYR A 29 -37.59 -14.55 -15.65
CA TYR A 29 -37.72 -13.21 -16.20
C TYR A 29 -36.87 -13.06 -17.47
N ARG A 30 -37.47 -12.46 -18.47
CA ARG A 30 -36.97 -12.22 -19.83
C ARG A 30 -35.62 -11.58 -19.83
N ILE A 31 -34.68 -12.16 -20.58
CA ILE A 31 -33.33 -11.64 -20.80
C ILE A 31 -33.43 -10.46 -21.77
N ASP A 32 -33.10 -9.27 -21.29
CA ASP A 32 -32.96 -8.06 -22.09
C ASP A 32 -31.48 -7.91 -22.51
N GLN A 33 -31.27 -7.57 -23.79
CA GLN A 33 -29.93 -7.49 -24.41
C GLN A 33 -29.02 -6.39 -23.82
N GLY A 34 -29.43 -5.67 -22.78
CA GLY A 34 -28.63 -4.73 -22.02
C GLY A 34 -27.68 -5.37 -21.01
N ALA A 35 -27.86 -6.64 -20.68
CA ALA A 35 -27.02 -7.33 -19.69
C ALA A 35 -25.69 -7.81 -20.25
N GLU A 36 -25.59 -8.14 -21.54
CA GLU A 36 -24.34 -8.63 -22.16
C GLU A 36 -23.24 -7.57 -22.28
N MET A 37 -23.61 -6.28 -22.36
CA MET A 37 -22.60 -5.20 -22.35
C MET A 37 -22.09 -4.86 -20.95
N ALA A 38 -22.83 -5.20 -19.90
CA ALA A 38 -22.39 -5.01 -18.51
C ALA A 38 -21.44 -6.11 -18.03
N GLU A 39 -21.59 -7.34 -18.52
CA GLU A 39 -20.68 -8.45 -18.17
C GLU A 39 -19.32 -8.36 -18.86
N GLN A 40 -19.21 -7.74 -20.03
CA GLN A 40 -17.91 -7.51 -20.71
C GLN A 40 -17.05 -6.40 -20.05
N GLN A 41 -17.61 -5.55 -19.19
CA GLN A 41 -16.87 -4.58 -18.38
C GLN A 41 -16.44 -5.12 -17.01
N ALA A 42 -16.90 -6.28 -16.59
CA ALA A 42 -16.63 -6.88 -15.27
C ALA A 42 -15.41 -7.81 -15.21
N SER A 43 -14.58 -7.88 -16.25
CA SER A 43 -13.28 -8.57 -16.22
C SER A 43 -12.13 -7.63 -15.81
N ALA A 44 -12.39 -6.64 -14.97
CA ALA A 44 -11.31 -6.00 -14.22
C ALA A 44 -10.84 -7.00 -13.18
N SER A 45 -9.66 -7.58 -13.37
CA SER A 45 -9.02 -8.48 -12.41
C SER A 45 -9.14 -7.89 -11.01
N SER A 46 -9.92 -8.55 -10.15
CA SER A 46 -10.07 -8.09 -8.77
C SER A 46 -8.76 -8.36 -8.03
N ILE A 47 -8.26 -7.37 -7.31
CA ILE A 47 -7.09 -7.53 -6.47
C ILE A 47 -7.48 -7.72 -5.01
N VAL A 48 -6.57 -8.30 -4.24
CA VAL A 48 -6.62 -8.30 -2.78
C VAL A 48 -5.36 -7.65 -2.20
N LEU A 49 -5.46 -7.15 -0.99
CA LEU A 49 -4.31 -6.76 -0.18
C LEU A 49 -3.89 -7.97 0.65
N ALA A 50 -2.86 -8.68 0.19
CA ALA A 50 -2.32 -9.84 0.87
C ALA A 50 -1.25 -9.42 1.89
N GLU A 51 -1.27 -10.00 3.07
CA GLU A 51 -0.16 -9.83 4.00
C GLU A 51 1.09 -10.52 3.43
N PRO A 52 2.27 -9.86 3.53
CA PRO A 52 3.53 -10.47 3.14
C PRO A 52 3.76 -11.78 3.87
N SER A 53 4.06 -12.85 3.14
CA SER A 53 4.27 -14.19 3.70
C SER A 53 5.30 -14.98 2.90
N LEU A 54 5.86 -16.04 3.49
CA LEU A 54 6.81 -16.91 2.80
C LEU A 54 6.19 -17.60 1.57
N LEU A 55 4.87 -17.81 1.58
CA LEU A 55 4.15 -18.47 0.48
C LEU A 55 4.09 -17.60 -0.78
N ASN A 56 4.03 -16.29 -0.62
CA ASN A 56 3.92 -15.35 -1.74
C ASN A 56 5.20 -14.51 -1.96
N LEU A 57 6.29 -14.81 -1.21
CA LEU A 57 7.56 -14.08 -1.28
C LEU A 57 8.26 -14.20 -2.64
N SER A 58 8.08 -15.33 -3.35
CA SER A 58 8.71 -15.54 -4.66
C SER A 58 8.30 -14.51 -5.69
N GLY A 59 7.04 -14.07 -5.69
CA GLY A 59 6.58 -13.02 -6.61
C GLY A 59 7.25 -11.66 -6.36
N PHE A 60 7.54 -11.33 -5.09
CA PHE A 60 8.31 -10.14 -4.72
C PHE A 60 9.79 -10.29 -5.17
N GLU A 61 10.41 -11.47 -4.94
CA GLU A 61 11.77 -11.79 -5.38
C GLU A 61 11.91 -11.64 -6.90
N ASP A 62 10.96 -12.19 -7.66
CA ASP A 62 10.92 -12.08 -9.12
C ASP A 62 10.78 -10.63 -9.60
N ALA A 63 10.02 -9.81 -8.88
CA ALA A 63 9.86 -8.41 -9.19
C ALA A 63 11.17 -7.62 -8.95
N LEU A 64 11.84 -7.87 -7.84
CA LEU A 64 13.19 -7.31 -7.59
C LEU A 64 14.17 -7.72 -8.69
N ALA A 65 14.22 -9.02 -9.05
CA ALA A 65 15.11 -9.53 -10.07
C ALA A 65 14.88 -8.90 -11.46
N LYS A 66 13.67 -8.39 -11.72
CA LYS A 66 13.31 -7.62 -12.93
C LYS A 66 13.58 -6.11 -12.78
N GLY A 67 14.27 -5.67 -11.72
CA GLY A 67 14.66 -4.28 -11.48
C GLY A 67 13.57 -3.39 -10.87
N TRP A 68 12.43 -3.97 -10.46
CA TRP A 68 11.44 -3.21 -9.70
C TRP A 68 11.90 -3.05 -8.25
N SER A 69 11.52 -1.93 -7.63
CA SER A 69 11.74 -1.66 -6.20
C SER A 69 10.45 -1.16 -5.55
N PRO A 70 10.18 -1.51 -4.28
CA PRO A 70 9.12 -0.88 -3.50
C PRO A 70 9.39 0.61 -3.25
N ASP A 71 10.65 1.05 -3.24
CA ASP A 71 11.02 2.47 -3.20
C ASP A 71 11.08 3.03 -4.63
N PRO A 72 10.19 3.96 -5.02
CA PRO A 72 10.17 4.51 -6.37
C PRO A 72 11.44 5.28 -6.74
N ARG A 73 12.26 5.71 -5.76
CA ARG A 73 13.56 6.36 -5.97
C ARG A 73 14.67 5.38 -6.35
N ARG A 74 14.43 4.07 -6.16
CA ARG A 74 15.37 2.97 -6.38
C ARG A 74 14.99 2.08 -7.57
N GLN A 75 14.13 2.58 -8.46
CA GLN A 75 13.78 1.87 -9.68
C GLN A 75 15.02 1.75 -10.57
N GLN A 76 15.33 0.53 -11.04
CA GLN A 76 16.51 0.21 -11.88
C GLN A 76 17.87 0.52 -11.21
N ASP A 77 17.90 0.68 -9.89
CA ASP A 77 19.13 0.76 -9.11
C ASP A 77 19.67 -0.67 -8.89
N ASN A 78 20.53 -1.13 -9.79
CA ASN A 78 21.06 -2.50 -9.77
C ASN A 78 21.81 -2.81 -8.47
N ILE A 79 22.53 -1.86 -7.88
CA ILE A 79 23.26 -2.05 -6.63
C ILE A 79 22.28 -2.30 -5.48
N TYR A 80 21.21 -1.51 -5.43
CA TYR A 80 20.14 -1.70 -4.44
C TYR A 80 19.43 -3.03 -4.64
N VAL A 81 19.05 -3.38 -5.88
CA VAL A 81 18.36 -4.63 -6.21
C VAL A 81 19.20 -5.85 -5.83
N GLU A 82 20.49 -5.87 -6.17
CA GLU A 82 21.41 -6.95 -5.82
C GLU A 82 21.54 -7.12 -4.30
N ALA A 83 21.66 -6.02 -3.56
CA ALA A 83 21.75 -6.04 -2.10
C ALA A 83 20.44 -6.58 -1.46
N GLU A 84 19.28 -6.18 -1.95
CA GLU A 84 17.98 -6.68 -1.48
C GLU A 84 17.79 -8.16 -1.79
N LEU A 85 18.14 -8.60 -3.00
CA LEU A 85 18.10 -10.02 -3.38
C LEU A 85 19.07 -10.87 -2.55
N ALA A 86 20.27 -10.37 -2.28
CA ALA A 86 21.24 -11.05 -1.42
C ALA A 86 20.70 -11.19 0.02
N ALA A 87 20.14 -10.12 0.59
CA ALA A 87 19.53 -10.15 1.92
C ALA A 87 18.35 -11.12 1.99
N LEU A 88 17.47 -11.11 0.98
CA LEU A 88 16.33 -12.02 0.87
C LEU A 88 16.77 -13.48 0.80
N ARG A 89 17.79 -13.79 0.01
CA ARG A 89 18.32 -15.16 -0.15
C ARG A 89 19.07 -15.65 1.08
N TYR A 90 19.73 -14.76 1.79
CA TYR A 90 20.47 -15.08 3.02
C TYR A 90 19.54 -15.44 4.18
N ASP A 91 18.47 -14.63 4.38
CA ASP A 91 17.50 -14.82 5.45
C ASP A 91 16.09 -14.40 4.99
N ARG A 92 15.35 -15.34 4.41
CA ARG A 92 13.98 -15.10 3.90
C ARG A 92 13.01 -14.68 5.01
N ALA A 93 13.14 -15.25 6.19
CA ALA A 93 12.26 -14.95 7.33
C ALA A 93 12.56 -13.55 7.89
N GLY A 94 13.82 -13.23 8.12
CA GLY A 94 14.26 -11.91 8.57
C GLY A 94 13.98 -10.81 7.53
N PHE A 95 14.11 -11.14 6.22
CA PHE A 95 13.73 -10.21 5.16
C PHE A 95 12.24 -9.91 5.21
N LEU A 96 11.40 -10.95 5.29
CA LEU A 96 9.94 -10.82 5.38
C LEU A 96 9.52 -10.05 6.64
N ALA A 97 10.21 -10.28 7.74
CA ALA A 97 9.97 -9.58 8.98
C ALA A 97 10.05 -8.05 8.83
N ARG A 98 10.78 -7.52 7.89
CA ARG A 98 10.86 -6.07 7.57
C ARG A 98 9.52 -5.47 7.12
N PHE A 99 8.58 -6.30 6.65
CA PHE A 99 7.26 -5.90 6.16
C PHE A 99 6.14 -6.25 7.14
N THR A 100 6.33 -7.23 8.01
CA THR A 100 5.28 -7.79 8.88
C THR A 100 5.33 -7.29 10.30
N SER A 101 6.47 -6.78 10.73
CA SER A 101 6.61 -6.22 12.06
C SER A 101 6.12 -4.78 12.10
N GLY A 102 4.95 -4.61 12.61
CA GLY A 102 4.17 -3.39 12.60
C GLY A 102 4.75 -2.17 13.31
N ASP A 103 5.96 -2.24 13.89
CA ASP A 103 6.48 -1.17 14.72
C ASP A 103 7.91 -0.79 14.39
N ILE A 104 8.10 0.45 13.98
CA ILE A 104 9.43 1.04 13.82
C ILE A 104 9.56 2.20 14.80
N VAL A 105 10.67 2.19 15.55
CA VAL A 105 11.05 3.38 16.31
C VAL A 105 11.59 4.41 15.34
N ALA A 106 10.80 5.42 15.04
CA ALA A 106 11.28 6.57 14.27
C ALA A 106 12.20 7.39 15.18
N THR A 107 13.50 7.26 14.99
CA THR A 107 14.47 8.18 15.59
C THR A 107 14.35 9.51 14.87
N SER A 108 13.82 10.53 15.54
CA SER A 108 13.92 11.89 15.04
C SER A 108 15.36 12.36 15.17
N VAL A 109 15.86 13.09 14.19
CA VAL A 109 17.17 13.77 14.21
C VAL A 109 17.17 14.96 15.18
N SER A 110 16.04 15.30 15.76
CA SER A 110 15.85 16.34 16.78
C SER A 110 15.60 15.72 18.14
N ASP A 111 16.08 16.34 19.22
CA ASP A 111 16.06 15.96 20.66
C ASP A 111 14.69 15.55 21.25
N ARG A 112 13.76 15.08 20.46
CA ARG A 112 12.48 14.51 20.90
C ARG A 112 12.62 13.00 21.11
N ALA A 113 11.95 12.49 22.13
CA ALA A 113 11.88 11.07 22.44
C ALA A 113 11.51 10.25 21.18
N PRO A 114 12.09 9.05 21.00
CA PRO A 114 11.78 8.19 19.86
C PRO A 114 10.29 7.92 19.82
N GLN A 115 9.65 8.16 18.67
CA GLN A 115 8.24 7.92 18.45
C GLN A 115 8.06 6.56 17.79
N ARG A 116 7.09 5.79 18.28
CA ARG A 116 6.72 4.49 17.70
C ARG A 116 5.87 4.72 16.46
N LEU A 117 6.41 4.43 15.29
CA LEU A 117 5.69 4.45 14.02
C LEU A 117 5.13 3.06 13.73
N VAL A 118 3.83 2.97 13.53
CA VAL A 118 3.18 1.74 13.04
C VAL A 118 3.23 1.76 11.52
N ILE A 119 3.72 0.68 10.92
CA ILE A 119 3.71 0.48 9.47
C ILE A 119 3.03 -0.85 9.18
N ARG A 120 1.95 -0.80 8.43
CA ARG A 120 1.30 -1.99 7.88
C ARG A 120 1.59 -2.06 6.40
N SER A 121 2.19 -3.17 5.97
CA SER A 121 2.56 -3.41 4.58
C SER A 121 1.67 -4.48 3.99
N PHE A 122 1.27 -4.29 2.74
CA PHE A 122 0.46 -5.27 2.01
C PHE A 122 1.04 -5.45 0.61
N TRP A 123 0.97 -6.66 0.11
CA TRP A 123 1.21 -6.95 -1.29
C TRP A 123 -0.10 -6.88 -2.06
N ILE A 124 -0.07 -6.21 -3.20
CA ILE A 124 -1.19 -6.13 -4.13
C ILE A 124 -1.14 -7.40 -4.97
N TRP A 125 -2.25 -8.18 -4.95
CA TRP A 125 -2.26 -9.54 -5.48
C TRP A 125 -3.49 -9.79 -6.34
N ASP A 126 -3.30 -10.33 -7.57
CA ASP A 126 -4.36 -10.72 -8.50
C ASP A 126 -4.28 -12.22 -8.90
N GLY A 127 -3.65 -13.04 -8.06
CA GLY A 127 -3.15 -14.37 -8.37
C GLY A 127 -1.63 -14.41 -8.49
N GLU A 128 -1.03 -13.23 -8.73
CA GLU A 128 0.41 -13.00 -8.77
C GLU A 128 0.75 -11.68 -8.06
N PHE A 129 2.05 -11.44 -7.81
CA PHE A 129 2.51 -10.18 -7.24
C PHE A 129 2.31 -9.03 -8.23
N CYS A 130 1.56 -8.01 -7.82
CA CYS A 130 1.26 -6.82 -8.62
C CYS A 130 1.96 -5.56 -8.13
N GLY A 131 2.43 -5.58 -6.90
CA GLY A 131 3.03 -4.43 -6.26
C GLY A 131 2.84 -4.42 -4.76
N TYR A 132 2.98 -3.26 -4.18
CA TYR A 132 3.10 -3.05 -2.75
C TYR A 132 2.38 -1.77 -2.34
N ILE A 133 1.74 -1.80 -1.17
CA ILE A 133 1.13 -0.63 -0.54
C ILE A 133 1.38 -0.65 0.96
N THR A 134 1.70 0.51 1.55
CA THR A 134 1.88 0.66 2.99
C THR A 134 0.92 1.69 3.56
N PHE A 135 0.49 1.44 4.80
CA PHE A 135 -0.13 2.43 5.67
C PHE A 135 0.75 2.63 6.90
N ARG A 136 1.07 3.88 7.20
CA ARG A 136 1.96 4.26 8.31
C ARG A 136 1.34 5.39 9.12
N HIS A 137 1.45 5.27 10.45
CA HIS A 137 0.89 6.26 11.37
C HIS A 137 1.56 6.22 12.74
N LEU A 138 1.42 7.30 13.51
CA LEU A 138 1.72 7.34 14.93
C LEU A 138 0.46 6.98 15.73
N PRO A 139 0.53 6.11 16.76
CA PRO A 139 -0.61 5.80 17.61
C PRO A 139 -1.18 7.06 18.27
N GLY A 140 -2.52 7.18 18.26
CA GLY A 140 -3.24 8.26 18.95
C GLY A 140 -3.16 9.65 18.32
N THR A 141 -2.62 9.77 17.11
CA THR A 141 -2.55 11.05 16.39
C THR A 141 -2.64 10.87 14.87
N SER A 142 -3.20 11.86 14.19
CA SER A 142 -3.20 11.95 12.73
C SER A 142 -1.92 12.61 12.16
N GLN A 143 -0.99 13.00 13.03
CA GLN A 143 0.27 13.59 12.60
C GLN A 143 1.28 12.50 12.22
N LEU A 144 2.23 12.86 11.38
CA LEU A 144 3.37 12.04 11.01
C LEU A 144 4.67 12.74 11.41
N PRO A 145 5.76 11.99 11.65
CA PRO A 145 7.09 12.58 11.76
C PRO A 145 7.43 13.43 10.52
N LEU A 146 8.17 14.52 10.70
CA LEU A 146 8.49 15.48 9.63
C LEU A 146 9.17 14.85 8.40
N HIS A 147 9.89 13.74 8.59
CA HIS A 147 10.56 13.02 7.51
C HIS A 147 9.66 12.02 6.76
N LEU A 148 8.38 11.93 7.14
CA LEU A 148 7.40 11.08 6.47
C LEU A 148 6.31 11.96 5.86
N PRO A 149 6.32 12.11 4.54
CA PRO A 149 5.45 13.09 3.90
C PRO A 149 3.97 12.70 3.90
N GLY A 150 3.63 11.41 4.01
CA GLY A 150 2.23 10.94 3.96
C GLY A 150 2.02 9.59 4.62
N HIS A 151 0.75 9.27 4.88
CA HIS A 151 0.33 8.02 5.51
C HIS A 151 0.47 6.81 4.57
N VAL A 152 0.44 7.03 3.26
CA VAL A 152 0.40 5.95 2.27
C VAL A 152 1.56 6.05 1.29
N GLY A 153 2.19 4.91 1.02
CA GLY A 153 3.10 4.72 -0.10
C GLY A 153 2.69 3.49 -0.91
N TYR A 154 2.78 3.54 -2.22
CA TYR A 154 2.50 2.39 -3.08
C TYR A 154 3.36 2.38 -4.35
N SER A 155 3.58 1.18 -4.88
CA SER A 155 4.26 0.97 -6.15
C SER A 155 3.66 -0.26 -6.85
N ILE A 156 3.40 -0.14 -8.15
CA ILE A 156 2.93 -1.22 -9.01
C ILE A 156 4.06 -1.66 -9.91
N VAL A 157 4.25 -2.97 -10.07
CA VAL A 157 5.24 -3.49 -11.01
C VAL A 157 4.96 -3.02 -12.44
N PRO A 158 5.98 -2.65 -13.25
CA PRO A 158 5.79 -1.99 -14.56
C PRO A 158 4.85 -2.75 -15.50
N TRP A 159 4.94 -4.09 -15.52
CA TRP A 159 4.14 -4.94 -16.42
C TRP A 159 2.68 -5.12 -15.98
N LYS A 160 2.30 -4.59 -14.81
CA LYS A 160 0.92 -4.59 -14.30
C LYS A 160 0.33 -3.18 -14.14
N GLN A 161 1.07 -2.13 -14.53
CA GLN A 161 0.58 -0.75 -14.53
C GLN A 161 -0.55 -0.55 -15.57
N GLY A 162 -1.31 0.53 -15.41
CA GLY A 162 -2.42 0.86 -16.31
C GLY A 162 -3.69 0.04 -16.12
N ARG A 163 -3.70 -0.98 -15.25
CA ARG A 163 -4.84 -1.88 -14.98
C ARG A 163 -5.77 -1.41 -13.84
N GLY A 164 -5.53 -0.24 -13.27
CA GLY A 164 -6.33 0.29 -12.15
C GLY A 164 -5.97 -0.28 -10.77
N TYR A 165 -4.95 -1.12 -10.67
CA TYR A 165 -4.57 -1.81 -9.42
C TYR A 165 -4.21 -0.86 -8.28
N ALA A 166 -3.47 0.22 -8.54
CA ALA A 166 -3.18 1.23 -7.52
C ALA A 166 -4.45 1.90 -6.98
N THR A 167 -5.44 2.18 -7.85
CA THR A 167 -6.73 2.75 -7.44
C THR A 167 -7.51 1.77 -6.57
N GLN A 168 -7.57 0.49 -6.95
CA GLN A 168 -8.24 -0.55 -6.16
C GLN A 168 -7.53 -0.74 -4.81
N ALA A 169 -6.19 -0.85 -4.80
CA ALA A 169 -5.40 -1.02 -3.59
C ALA A 169 -5.61 0.13 -2.60
N LEU A 170 -5.63 1.37 -3.10
CA LEU A 170 -5.86 2.53 -2.26
C LEU A 170 -7.28 2.53 -1.66
N ARG A 171 -8.31 2.12 -2.43
CA ARG A 171 -9.68 1.95 -1.91
C ARG A 171 -9.76 0.85 -0.84
N LEU A 172 -9.09 -0.28 -1.04
CA LEU A 172 -9.04 -1.38 -0.08
C LEU A 172 -8.29 -1.00 1.21
N LEU A 173 -7.40 0.00 1.16
CA LEU A 173 -6.68 0.50 2.31
C LEU A 173 -7.53 1.40 3.21
N LEU A 174 -8.52 2.12 2.67
CA LEU A 174 -9.33 3.07 3.45
C LEU A 174 -10.04 2.44 4.66
N PRO A 175 -10.70 1.26 4.56
CA PRO A 175 -11.27 0.58 5.73
C PRO A 175 -10.22 0.20 6.79
N ILE A 176 -8.98 -0.09 6.37
CA ILE A 176 -7.87 -0.40 7.29
C ILE A 176 -7.44 0.85 8.06
N ALA A 177 -7.39 1.99 7.39
CA ALA A 177 -7.10 3.27 8.03
C ALA A 177 -8.23 3.68 8.99
N GLU A 178 -9.48 3.46 8.62
CA GLU A 178 -10.66 3.69 9.47
C GLU A 178 -10.61 2.85 10.75
N GLN A 179 -10.33 1.54 10.64
CA GLN A 179 -10.14 0.66 11.80
C GLN A 179 -9.00 1.12 12.72
N ALA A 180 -8.00 1.81 12.19
CA ALA A 180 -6.93 2.43 12.95
C ALA A 180 -7.33 3.80 13.57
N GLY A 181 -8.59 4.24 13.40
CA GLY A 181 -9.14 5.46 13.98
C GLY A 181 -8.96 6.72 13.14
N PHE A 182 -8.70 6.59 11.84
CA PHE A 182 -8.52 7.73 10.95
C PHE A 182 -9.81 8.06 10.20
N GLU A 183 -10.33 9.28 10.34
CA GLU A 183 -11.42 9.82 9.50
C GLU A 183 -10.91 10.22 8.11
N ARG A 184 -9.63 10.57 8.02
CA ARG A 184 -8.95 10.91 6.77
C ARG A 184 -7.45 10.63 6.85
N ILE A 185 -6.84 10.33 5.72
CA ILE A 185 -5.42 10.07 5.58
C ILE A 185 -4.78 10.99 4.54
N SER A 186 -3.52 11.36 4.75
CA SER A 186 -2.75 12.14 3.79
C SER A 186 -2.06 11.22 2.79
N VAL A 187 -2.24 11.49 1.50
CA VAL A 187 -1.53 10.83 0.40
C VAL A 187 -0.81 11.89 -0.44
N ILE A 188 0.43 11.59 -0.83
CA ILE A 188 1.29 12.58 -1.47
C ILE A 188 1.89 11.99 -2.73
N CYS A 189 2.03 12.82 -3.76
CA CYS A 189 2.78 12.46 -4.97
C CYS A 189 3.57 13.66 -5.48
N ASN A 190 4.59 13.40 -6.29
CA ASN A 190 5.26 14.45 -7.06
C ASN A 190 4.27 15.05 -8.07
N GLU A 191 4.31 16.34 -8.29
CA GLU A 191 3.46 17.03 -9.28
C GLU A 191 3.61 16.42 -10.67
N ALA A 192 4.84 16.07 -11.06
CA ALA A 192 5.15 15.41 -12.33
C ALA A 192 4.60 13.96 -12.42
N ASN A 193 4.23 13.32 -11.29
CA ASN A 193 3.69 11.96 -11.28
C ASN A 193 2.18 11.96 -11.57
N LEU A 194 1.82 12.22 -12.83
CA LEU A 194 0.43 12.27 -13.28
C LEU A 194 -0.33 10.96 -13.05
N ALA A 195 0.36 9.81 -13.05
CA ALA A 195 -0.26 8.51 -12.79
C ALA A 195 -0.73 8.42 -11.34
N SER A 196 0.12 8.76 -10.38
CA SER A 196 -0.23 8.77 -8.96
C SER A 196 -1.31 9.80 -8.65
N ARG A 197 -1.21 11.01 -9.23
CA ARG A 197 -2.23 12.05 -9.09
C ARG A 197 -3.61 11.54 -9.51
N ARG A 198 -3.72 10.91 -10.69
CA ARG A 198 -4.99 10.35 -11.20
C ARG A 198 -5.53 9.23 -10.30
N VAL A 199 -4.66 8.41 -9.72
CA VAL A 199 -5.05 7.37 -8.75
C VAL A 199 -5.71 8.01 -7.53
N ILE A 200 -5.06 9.02 -6.94
CA ILE A 200 -5.51 9.70 -5.73
C ILE A 200 -6.85 10.42 -5.99
N GLU A 201 -6.95 11.18 -7.09
CA GLU A 201 -8.17 11.88 -7.50
C GLU A 201 -9.34 10.93 -7.76
N LYS A 202 -9.11 9.76 -8.40
CA LYS A 202 -10.14 8.72 -8.63
C LYS A 202 -10.67 8.07 -7.35
N VAL A 203 -9.93 8.15 -6.25
CA VAL A 203 -10.36 7.64 -4.93
C VAL A 203 -11.03 8.74 -4.10
N GLY A 204 -11.16 9.94 -4.64
CA GLY A 204 -11.79 11.07 -3.94
C GLY A 204 -10.79 11.96 -3.20
N GLY A 205 -9.52 11.94 -3.59
CA GLY A 205 -8.49 12.78 -2.99
C GLY A 205 -8.75 14.27 -3.22
N VAL A 206 -8.74 15.04 -2.15
CA VAL A 206 -8.89 16.51 -2.15
C VAL A 206 -7.53 17.15 -1.92
N LEU A 207 -7.06 17.92 -2.90
CA LEU A 207 -5.79 18.64 -2.81
C LEU A 207 -5.90 19.73 -1.72
N TYR A 208 -4.99 19.73 -0.75
CA TYR A 208 -4.97 20.72 0.32
C TYR A 208 -3.68 21.56 0.40
N ARG A 209 -2.59 21.07 -0.21
CA ARG A 209 -1.32 21.78 -0.24
C ARG A 209 -0.51 21.40 -1.49
N THR A 210 0.22 22.37 -2.01
CA THR A 210 1.26 22.20 -3.05
C THR A 210 2.54 22.83 -2.55
N GLY A 211 3.69 22.20 -2.75
CA GLY A 211 4.97 22.78 -2.37
C GLY A 211 6.05 21.71 -2.17
N ALA A 212 7.25 22.16 -1.86
CA ALA A 212 8.36 21.28 -1.52
C ALA A 212 8.08 20.48 -0.25
N ASP A 213 8.68 19.31 -0.18
CA ASP A 213 8.74 18.48 1.03
C ASP A 213 10.15 18.60 1.64
N PRO A 214 10.27 19.09 2.88
CA PRO A 214 11.58 19.25 3.53
C PRO A 214 12.36 17.95 3.70
N SER A 215 11.70 16.80 3.59
CA SER A 215 12.30 15.46 3.73
C SER A 215 12.77 14.85 2.40
N ASP A 216 12.56 15.53 1.29
CA ASP A 216 12.93 15.08 -0.06
C ASP A 216 13.71 16.18 -0.80
N ASP A 217 13.94 16.00 -2.09
CA ASP A 217 14.56 16.99 -2.95
C ASP A 217 13.77 18.33 -2.90
N PRO A 218 14.41 19.44 -2.46
CA PRO A 218 13.76 20.73 -2.29
C PRO A 218 13.23 21.33 -3.62
N ASP A 219 13.77 20.87 -4.75
CA ASP A 219 13.34 21.32 -6.09
C ASP A 219 12.12 20.53 -6.60
N THR A 220 11.75 19.45 -5.91
CA THR A 220 10.61 18.63 -6.27
C THR A 220 9.32 19.13 -5.65
N ILE A 221 8.40 19.61 -6.49
CA ILE A 221 7.06 20.01 -6.06
C ILE A 221 6.21 18.77 -5.79
N LYS A 222 5.58 18.76 -4.62
CA LYS A 222 4.64 17.72 -4.15
C LYS A 222 3.22 18.25 -4.12
N LEU A 223 2.29 17.34 -4.41
CA LEU A 223 0.86 17.53 -4.23
C LEU A 223 0.42 16.72 -3.02
N PHE A 224 -0.23 17.37 -2.05
CA PHE A 224 -0.70 16.78 -0.80
C PHE A 224 -2.22 16.69 -0.82
N PHE A 225 -2.74 15.47 -0.68
CA PHE A 225 -4.18 15.20 -0.74
C PHE A 225 -4.67 14.62 0.58
N TRP A 226 -5.89 15.01 0.97
CA TRP A 226 -6.67 14.28 1.95
C TRP A 226 -7.57 13.28 1.25
N LEU A 227 -7.59 12.05 1.77
CA LEU A 227 -8.56 11.02 1.45
C LEU A 227 -9.41 10.77 2.68
N ALA A 228 -10.74 10.94 2.57
CA ALA A 228 -11.67 10.54 3.61
C ALA A 228 -11.73 9.00 3.70
N THR A 229 -11.85 8.46 4.91
CA THR A 229 -12.27 7.08 5.15
C THR A 229 -13.80 6.98 5.09
N LEU A 230 -14.38 5.78 5.21
CA LEU A 230 -15.84 5.59 5.07
C LEU A 230 -16.65 6.39 6.09
N SER A 231 -16.13 6.59 7.32
CA SER A 231 -16.75 7.41 8.35
C SER A 231 -16.51 8.91 8.20
N GLY A 232 -15.62 9.31 7.30
CA GLY A 232 -15.31 10.71 6.99
C GLY A 232 -16.08 11.29 5.80
N LEU A 233 -17.02 10.50 5.24
CA LEU A 233 -17.97 10.89 4.20
C LEU A 233 -19.30 11.24 4.83
#